data_afe8e73757730eec81324e44a8988fcc
#
_entry.id   afe8e73757730eec81324e44a8988fcc
#
_cell.length_a   1.000
_cell.length_b   1.000
_cell.length_c   1.000
_cell.angle_alpha   90.00
_cell.angle_beta   90.00
_cell.angle_gamma   90.00
#
_symmetry.space_group_name_H-M   'P 1'
#
loop_
_entity.id
_entity.type
_entity.pdbx_description
1 polymer ?
#
loop_
_entity_poly.entity_id
_entity_poly.type
_entity_poly.pdbx_seq_one_letter_code
_entity_poly.pdbx_strand_id
1 'polypeptide(L)'
;AASDVYKRQYREWVNPLYGGESDDKRILYRVAPGEKAELKGSEVVKKWKADKRAKGVWVAVVDNALFGNYNPFNDELFGDWLWKPKGTVFHTADVYLNDVSLYEAQSVEKVLHPDTVYTVRDPQGSTAFWYAEVGADVTTIYARFGTVNPNKETVEISVRPTCFYPTREGLNYITFRGFHVSQAATQWAAPTAEQVGMVSTHWCKGWIIEDNVIKNSRSNGITLGKERGSGHNLDCTDKRLDGTHHYIEVIFNVLRHGWNKEQVGSHIVRNNIISDCEQTGICGSMGGAFSEIYGNHIYNILCKQQFGGAEMAVSYTHLRAHETSAHL
;
A
#
# COMPACT_ATOMS: atom_id res chain seq x y z
N ALA A 1 10.90 33.89 7.15
CA ALA A 1 10.60 33.27 5.88
C ALA A 1 11.27 31.88 5.89
N ALA A 2 10.50 30.82 6.03
CA ALA A 2 10.99 29.46 5.85
C ALA A 2 11.30 29.34 4.34
N SER A 3 12.57 29.15 4.00
CA SER A 3 12.94 28.81 2.64
C SER A 3 12.26 27.49 2.30
N ASP A 4 11.47 27.45 1.24
CA ASP A 4 10.99 26.23 0.63
C ASP A 4 12.21 25.38 0.24
N VAL A 5 12.59 24.47 1.12
CA VAL A 5 13.53 23.40 0.77
C VAL A 5 12.82 22.61 -0.34
N TYR A 6 13.40 22.60 -1.51
CA TYR A 6 12.82 22.01 -2.71
C TYR A 6 12.29 20.61 -2.41
N LYS A 7 10.98 20.50 -2.21
CA LYS A 7 10.31 19.23 -2.08
C LYS A 7 10.15 18.64 -3.46
N ARG A 8 11.02 17.70 -3.83
CA ARG A 8 10.88 16.97 -5.08
C ARG A 8 9.85 15.86 -4.90
N GLN A 9 8.78 15.95 -5.65
CA GLN A 9 7.70 14.98 -5.65
C GLN A 9 7.73 14.20 -6.97
N TYR A 10 7.87 12.88 -6.85
CA TYR A 10 7.90 11.95 -7.97
C TYR A 10 6.65 11.09 -7.94
N ARG A 11 5.81 11.23 -8.99
CA ARG A 11 4.58 10.45 -9.15
C ARG A 11 4.86 9.31 -10.10
N GLU A 12 5.51 8.29 -9.57
CA GLU A 12 5.98 7.17 -10.37
C GLU A 12 6.13 5.90 -9.52
N TRP A 13 6.19 4.78 -10.19
CA TRP A 13 6.64 3.52 -9.64
C TRP A 13 8.10 3.31 -10.06
N VAL A 14 8.98 3.31 -9.09
CA VAL A 14 10.39 2.97 -9.29
C VAL A 14 10.52 1.46 -9.32
N ASN A 15 10.85 0.92 -10.50
CA ASN A 15 11.15 -0.48 -10.71
C ASN A 15 12.69 -0.64 -10.86
N PRO A 16 13.42 -1.09 -9.84
CA PRO A 16 14.86 -1.32 -9.93
C PRO A 16 15.20 -2.33 -11.03
N LEU A 17 16.21 -2.02 -11.82
CA LEU A 17 16.68 -2.90 -12.89
C LEU A 17 17.89 -3.73 -12.49
N TYR A 18 18.63 -3.30 -11.47
CA TYR A 18 19.87 -3.92 -11.01
C TYR A 18 19.90 -4.01 -9.49
N GLY A 19 20.51 -5.08 -8.98
CA GLY A 19 20.86 -5.26 -7.58
C GLY A 19 22.37 -5.04 -7.35
N GLY A 20 22.78 -4.97 -6.08
CA GLY A 20 24.17 -5.01 -5.68
C GLY A 20 24.74 -6.44 -5.73
N GLU A 21 26.05 -6.55 -5.54
CA GLU A 21 26.77 -7.82 -5.59
C GLU A 21 26.97 -8.44 -4.20
N SER A 22 27.10 -7.59 -3.16
CA SER A 22 27.36 -8.00 -1.78
C SER A 22 26.94 -6.90 -0.79
N ASP A 23 27.10 -7.16 0.49
CA ASP A 23 26.85 -6.16 1.55
C ASP A 23 27.75 -4.92 1.40
N ASP A 24 28.96 -5.08 0.89
CA ASP A 24 29.91 -3.98 0.67
C ASP A 24 29.74 -3.30 -0.70
N LYS A 25 29.01 -3.95 -1.61
CA LYS A 25 28.78 -3.47 -2.98
C LYS A 25 27.27 -3.37 -3.28
N ARG A 26 26.60 -2.50 -2.55
CA ARG A 26 25.16 -2.29 -2.63
C ARG A 26 24.79 -1.26 -3.69
N ILE A 27 23.59 -1.36 -4.24
CA ILE A 27 22.96 -0.24 -4.95
C ILE A 27 22.21 0.62 -3.94
N LEU A 28 22.52 1.90 -3.92
CA LEU A 28 21.97 2.85 -2.98
C LEU A 28 20.98 3.81 -3.65
N TYR A 29 19.70 3.67 -3.32
CA TYR A 29 18.68 4.68 -3.56
C TYR A 29 18.55 5.52 -2.30
N ARG A 30 18.90 6.79 -2.38
CA ARG A 30 18.82 7.69 -1.23
C ARG A 30 18.40 9.09 -1.62
N VAL A 31 17.80 9.78 -0.71
CA VAL A 31 17.60 11.23 -0.80
C VAL A 31 18.92 11.94 -0.52
N ALA A 32 19.24 12.98 -1.29
CA ALA A 32 20.44 13.75 -1.07
C ALA A 32 20.42 14.44 0.31
N PRO A 33 21.56 14.59 1.00
CA PRO A 33 21.60 15.25 2.30
C PRO A 33 20.98 16.65 2.26
N GLY A 34 20.05 16.92 3.19
CA GLY A 34 19.34 18.20 3.28
C GLY A 34 18.15 18.36 2.32
N GLU A 35 17.93 17.42 1.41
CA GLU A 35 16.76 17.43 0.52
C GLU A 35 15.60 16.59 1.09
N LYS A 36 14.41 16.81 0.53
CA LYS A 36 13.22 15.98 0.76
C LYS A 36 12.73 15.48 -0.59
N ALA A 37 12.63 14.16 -0.74
CA ALA A 37 12.05 13.53 -1.90
C ALA A 37 10.86 12.67 -1.50
N GLU A 38 9.78 12.79 -2.24
CA GLU A 38 8.55 12.04 -2.01
C GLU A 38 8.21 11.22 -3.25
N LEU A 39 8.01 9.91 -3.06
CA LEU A 39 7.45 9.01 -4.06
C LEU A 39 5.95 8.87 -3.78
N LYS A 40 5.12 9.15 -4.78
CA LYS A 40 3.66 9.04 -4.65
C LYS A 40 3.06 8.06 -5.64
N GLY A 41 2.23 7.17 -5.14
CA GLY A 41 1.41 6.28 -5.97
C GLY A 41 0.17 6.96 -6.55
N SER A 42 -0.06 8.22 -6.25
CA SER A 42 -1.25 9.00 -6.60
C SER A 42 -1.01 10.05 -7.69
N GLU A 43 -2.11 10.57 -8.24
CA GLU A 43 -2.16 11.74 -9.10
C GLU A 43 -3.12 12.79 -8.56
N VAL A 44 -2.87 14.07 -8.89
CA VAL A 44 -3.74 15.18 -8.50
C VAL A 44 -4.92 15.26 -9.45
N VAL A 45 -6.13 15.26 -8.90
CA VAL A 45 -7.37 15.46 -9.65
C VAL A 45 -7.89 16.87 -9.43
N LYS A 46 -8.15 17.56 -10.53
CA LYS A 46 -8.69 18.92 -10.59
C LYS A 46 -10.05 18.93 -11.31
N LYS A 47 -10.71 20.10 -11.33
CA LYS A 47 -11.99 20.31 -12.03
C LYS A 47 -13.15 19.50 -11.45
N TRP A 48 -13.21 19.42 -10.14
CA TRP A 48 -14.35 18.88 -9.41
C TRP A 48 -15.60 19.74 -9.64
N LYS A 49 -16.74 19.13 -9.94
CA LYS A 49 -18.04 19.78 -10.11
C LYS A 49 -18.92 19.44 -8.91
N ALA A 50 -19.57 20.44 -8.32
CA ALA A 50 -20.49 20.20 -7.23
C ALA A 50 -21.68 19.34 -7.71
N ASP A 51 -22.01 18.30 -6.96
CA ASP A 51 -23.20 17.50 -7.20
C ASP A 51 -24.42 18.24 -6.66
N LYS A 52 -25.45 18.40 -7.53
CA LYS A 52 -26.66 19.12 -7.15
C LYS A 52 -27.58 18.33 -6.21
N ARG A 53 -27.37 17.01 -6.09
CA ARG A 53 -28.20 16.11 -5.27
C ARG A 53 -27.92 16.25 -3.79
N ALA A 54 -26.64 16.54 -3.42
CA ALA A 54 -26.27 16.70 -2.00
C ALA A 54 -25.18 17.75 -1.81
N LYS A 55 -25.38 18.63 -0.82
CA LYS A 55 -24.38 19.64 -0.45
C LYS A 55 -23.10 18.94 0.08
N GLY A 56 -21.95 19.41 -0.39
CA GLY A 56 -20.64 18.90 0.01
C GLY A 56 -20.17 17.67 -0.76
N VAL A 57 -20.98 17.18 -1.70
CA VAL A 57 -20.59 16.12 -2.64
C VAL A 57 -20.13 16.75 -3.95
N TRP A 58 -19.06 16.20 -4.50
CA TRP A 58 -18.45 16.65 -5.74
C TRP A 58 -18.14 15.47 -6.64
N VAL A 59 -18.08 15.73 -7.93
CA VAL A 59 -17.86 14.72 -8.97
C VAL A 59 -16.67 15.12 -9.82
N ALA A 60 -15.79 14.18 -10.07
CA ALA A 60 -14.72 14.28 -11.05
C ALA A 60 -14.84 13.17 -12.07
N VAL A 61 -14.54 13.47 -13.33
CA VAL A 61 -14.44 12.48 -14.41
C VAL A 61 -12.98 12.41 -14.82
N VAL A 62 -12.41 11.22 -14.72
CA VAL A 62 -11.00 10.95 -14.99
C VAL A 62 -10.91 10.04 -16.22
N ASP A 63 -10.07 10.40 -17.17
CA ASP A 63 -9.77 9.58 -18.34
C ASP A 63 -9.02 8.32 -17.90
N ASN A 64 -9.46 7.14 -18.32
CA ASN A 64 -8.85 5.87 -17.98
C ASN A 64 -7.41 5.72 -18.51
N ALA A 65 -7.02 6.53 -19.49
CA ALA A 65 -5.63 6.61 -19.94
C ALA A 65 -4.65 6.99 -18.82
N LEU A 66 -5.12 7.69 -17.77
CA LEU A 66 -4.34 8.00 -16.58
C LEU A 66 -3.83 6.74 -15.84
N PHE A 67 -4.62 5.68 -15.88
CA PHE A 67 -4.34 4.43 -15.17
C PHE A 67 -3.51 3.42 -16.01
N GLY A 68 -3.36 3.65 -17.31
CA GLY A 68 -2.69 2.70 -18.20
C GLY A 68 -3.40 1.34 -18.19
N ASN A 69 -2.65 0.30 -17.86
CA ASN A 69 -3.19 -1.07 -17.79
C ASN A 69 -3.73 -1.47 -16.41
N TYR A 70 -3.67 -0.56 -15.43
CA TYR A 70 -4.08 -0.84 -14.05
C TYR A 70 -4.98 0.27 -13.52
N ASN A 71 -6.28 0.01 -13.46
CA ASN A 71 -7.22 0.93 -12.84
C ASN A 71 -7.58 0.45 -11.42
N PRO A 72 -7.07 1.09 -10.36
CA PRO A 72 -7.30 0.65 -8.99
C PRO A 72 -8.77 0.76 -8.54
N PHE A 73 -9.59 1.57 -9.22
CA PHE A 73 -11.02 1.68 -8.94
C PHE A 73 -11.82 0.48 -9.44
N ASN A 74 -11.20 -0.40 -10.25
CA ASN A 74 -11.78 -1.64 -10.75
C ASN A 74 -11.05 -2.89 -10.22
N ASP A 75 -10.05 -2.71 -9.36
CA ASP A 75 -9.27 -3.79 -8.78
C ASP A 75 -9.74 -4.02 -7.34
N GLU A 76 -10.45 -5.13 -7.12
CA GLU A 76 -11.01 -5.48 -5.82
C GLU A 76 -9.91 -5.92 -4.85
N LEU A 77 -10.04 -5.53 -3.58
CA LEU A 77 -9.27 -6.14 -2.51
C LEU A 77 -9.72 -7.58 -2.31
N PHE A 78 -8.79 -8.51 -2.37
CA PHE A 78 -9.05 -9.93 -2.23
C PHE A 78 -7.90 -10.65 -1.52
N GLY A 79 -8.21 -11.81 -1.00
CA GLY A 79 -7.23 -12.68 -0.36
C GLY A 79 -7.72 -13.19 0.98
N ASP A 80 -7.04 -14.19 1.49
CA ASP A 80 -7.39 -14.78 2.76
C ASP A 80 -7.06 -13.83 3.93
N TRP A 81 -7.82 -13.96 5.00
CA TRP A 81 -7.80 -13.08 6.18
C TRP A 81 -8.33 -11.67 5.93
N LEU A 82 -8.79 -11.37 4.74
CA LEU A 82 -9.55 -10.15 4.48
C LEU A 82 -10.97 -10.31 5.03
N TRP A 83 -11.22 -9.71 6.18
CA TRP A 83 -12.56 -9.70 6.77
C TRP A 83 -13.28 -8.42 6.37
N LYS A 84 -14.46 -8.57 5.80
CA LYS A 84 -15.32 -7.45 5.40
C LYS A 84 -16.79 -7.79 5.63
N PRO A 85 -17.67 -6.80 5.84
CA PRO A 85 -19.10 -7.05 5.96
C PRO A 85 -19.64 -7.79 4.73
N LYS A 86 -20.59 -8.70 4.97
CA LYS A 86 -21.20 -9.50 3.88
C LYS A 86 -21.82 -8.59 2.81
N GLY A 87 -21.55 -8.88 1.56
CA GLY A 87 -22.08 -8.13 0.42
C GLY A 87 -21.36 -6.81 0.12
N THR A 88 -20.24 -6.50 0.83
CA THR A 88 -19.43 -5.33 0.52
C THR A 88 -18.27 -5.69 -0.40
N VAL A 89 -17.90 -4.73 -1.25
CA VAL A 89 -16.73 -4.79 -2.12
C VAL A 89 -15.86 -3.57 -1.83
N PHE A 90 -14.57 -3.79 -1.68
CA PHE A 90 -13.58 -2.72 -1.53
C PHE A 90 -12.51 -2.85 -2.61
N HIS A 91 -12.01 -1.71 -3.06
CA HIS A 91 -11.04 -1.64 -4.15
C HIS A 91 -9.68 -1.17 -3.63
N THR A 92 -8.65 -1.40 -4.44
CA THR A 92 -7.28 -0.95 -4.13
C THR A 92 -7.13 0.56 -4.24
N ALA A 93 -8.06 1.25 -4.90
CA ALA A 93 -8.10 2.71 -4.99
C ALA A 93 -8.31 3.40 -3.65
N ASP A 94 -7.87 4.65 -3.60
CA ASP A 94 -8.24 5.58 -2.53
C ASP A 94 -8.29 7.03 -3.05
N VAL A 95 -8.97 7.90 -2.30
CA VAL A 95 -9.11 9.33 -2.56
C VAL A 95 -8.64 10.10 -1.34
N TYR A 96 -7.81 11.10 -1.56
CA TYR A 96 -7.21 11.90 -0.50
C TYR A 96 -7.57 13.38 -0.64
N LEU A 97 -7.91 14.01 0.48
CA LEU A 97 -8.04 15.46 0.60
C LEU A 97 -6.94 15.98 1.51
N ASN A 98 -6.02 16.80 0.99
CA ASN A 98 -4.89 17.34 1.75
C ASN A 98 -4.13 16.24 2.50
N ASP A 99 -3.82 15.15 1.79
CA ASP A 99 -3.10 13.99 2.30
C ASP A 99 -3.87 13.13 3.35
N VAL A 100 -5.16 13.39 3.54
CA VAL A 100 -6.05 12.59 4.39
C VAL A 100 -6.96 11.75 3.49
N SER A 101 -6.88 10.42 3.64
CA SER A 101 -7.66 9.47 2.87
C SER A 101 -9.15 9.51 3.26
N LEU A 102 -10.05 9.34 2.31
CA LEU A 102 -11.50 9.25 2.52
C LEU A 102 -11.95 7.79 2.71
N TYR A 103 -13.16 7.57 3.21
CA TYR A 103 -13.77 6.24 3.31
C TYR A 103 -14.38 5.81 1.99
N GLU A 104 -14.26 4.54 1.62
CA GLU A 104 -14.92 4.00 0.45
C GLU A 104 -16.38 3.66 0.74
N ALA A 105 -17.29 4.21 -0.04
CA ALA A 105 -18.72 3.91 0.01
C ALA A 105 -19.07 2.76 -0.95
N GLN A 106 -20.16 2.05 -0.69
CA GLN A 106 -20.61 0.94 -1.52
C GLN A 106 -21.51 1.36 -2.70
N SER A 107 -21.88 2.63 -2.77
CA SER A 107 -22.69 3.20 -3.85
C SER A 107 -22.64 4.72 -3.83
N VAL A 108 -23.07 5.34 -4.92
CA VAL A 108 -23.29 6.81 -4.98
C VAL A 108 -24.22 7.28 -3.88
N GLU A 109 -25.31 6.54 -3.63
CA GLU A 109 -26.29 6.89 -2.60
C GLU A 109 -25.66 6.98 -1.21
N LYS A 110 -24.68 6.11 -0.90
CA LYS A 110 -23.95 6.15 0.37
C LYS A 110 -22.93 7.32 0.43
N VAL A 111 -22.53 7.91 -0.67
CA VAL A 111 -21.76 9.17 -0.68
C VAL A 111 -22.69 10.35 -0.45
N LEU A 112 -23.88 10.33 -1.07
CA LEU A 112 -24.89 11.38 -0.90
C LEU A 112 -25.43 11.41 0.55
N HIS A 113 -25.72 10.24 1.10
CA HIS A 113 -26.29 10.01 2.42
C HIS A 113 -25.48 8.98 3.21
N PRO A 114 -24.32 9.36 3.76
CA PRO A 114 -23.42 8.43 4.42
C PRO A 114 -23.98 7.95 5.76
N ASP A 115 -23.79 6.66 6.03
CA ASP A 115 -24.00 6.10 7.36
C ASP A 115 -22.74 6.27 8.22
N THR A 116 -22.91 6.20 9.54
CA THR A 116 -21.77 6.10 10.45
C THR A 116 -21.05 4.77 10.27
N VAL A 117 -19.74 4.78 10.11
CA VAL A 117 -18.93 3.56 10.03
C VAL A 117 -18.47 3.15 11.42
N TYR A 118 -19.11 2.17 12.02
CA TYR A 118 -18.85 1.75 13.41
C TYR A 118 -17.59 0.91 13.58
N THR A 119 -17.03 0.39 12.50
CA THR A 119 -15.83 -0.48 12.51
C THR A 119 -14.51 0.29 12.51
N VAL A 120 -14.56 1.62 12.38
CA VAL A 120 -13.38 2.48 12.36
C VAL A 120 -13.05 3.03 13.74
N ARG A 121 -11.83 3.50 13.93
CA ARG A 121 -11.37 4.06 15.21
C ARG A 121 -12.14 5.31 15.65
N ASP A 122 -12.54 6.18 14.70
CA ASP A 122 -13.36 7.37 14.95
C ASP A 122 -14.66 7.30 14.14
N PRO A 123 -15.70 6.58 14.65
CA PRO A 123 -16.96 6.46 13.95
C PRO A 123 -17.67 7.81 13.74
N GLN A 124 -17.56 8.73 14.69
CA GLN A 124 -18.22 10.04 14.60
C GLN A 124 -17.56 10.95 13.55
N GLY A 125 -16.26 10.81 13.33
CA GLY A 125 -15.50 11.51 12.30
C GLY A 125 -15.61 10.89 10.91
N SER A 126 -16.22 9.71 10.76
CA SER A 126 -16.40 9.03 9.48
C SER A 126 -17.49 9.69 8.61
N THR A 127 -17.19 10.88 8.06
CA THR A 127 -18.15 11.69 7.28
C THR A 127 -17.71 11.94 5.84
N ALA A 128 -16.45 11.67 5.50
CA ALA A 128 -15.88 11.90 4.18
C ALA A 128 -15.79 10.57 3.41
N PHE A 129 -16.55 10.44 2.34
CA PHE A 129 -16.67 9.21 1.56
C PHE A 129 -16.38 9.44 0.09
N TRP A 130 -15.93 8.40 -0.59
CA TRP A 130 -15.85 8.34 -2.04
C TRP A 130 -16.49 7.05 -2.58
N TYR A 131 -16.91 7.10 -3.82
CA TYR A 131 -17.33 5.96 -4.63
C TYR A 131 -16.98 6.24 -6.09
N ALA A 132 -16.69 5.21 -6.87
CA ALA A 132 -16.38 5.37 -8.27
C ALA A 132 -17.20 4.43 -9.16
N GLU A 133 -17.56 4.95 -10.34
CA GLU A 133 -18.14 4.18 -11.43
C GLU A 133 -17.12 4.11 -12.56
N VAL A 134 -16.64 2.91 -12.86
CA VAL A 134 -15.65 2.67 -13.89
C VAL A 134 -16.35 2.30 -15.20
N GLY A 135 -16.26 3.20 -16.18
CA GLY A 135 -16.70 2.96 -17.55
C GLY A 135 -15.56 2.49 -18.44
N ALA A 136 -15.85 2.33 -19.74
CA ALA A 136 -14.85 1.89 -20.72
C ALA A 136 -13.70 2.91 -20.86
N ASP A 137 -14.05 4.20 -20.98
CA ASP A 137 -13.09 5.26 -21.28
C ASP A 137 -12.79 6.16 -20.09
N VAL A 138 -13.72 6.25 -19.14
CA VAL A 138 -13.63 7.15 -18.01
C VAL A 138 -14.02 6.48 -16.70
N THR A 139 -13.40 6.97 -15.60
CA THR A 139 -13.80 6.68 -14.23
C THR A 139 -14.44 7.91 -13.63
N THR A 140 -15.70 7.81 -13.18
CA THR A 140 -16.44 8.88 -12.52
C THR A 140 -16.33 8.70 -11.02
N ILE A 141 -15.72 9.67 -10.34
CA ILE A 141 -15.48 9.63 -8.90
C ILE A 141 -16.42 10.61 -8.21
N TYR A 142 -17.23 10.11 -7.30
CA TYR A 142 -18.07 10.88 -6.39
C TYR A 142 -17.37 10.95 -5.03
N ALA A 143 -17.20 12.16 -4.49
CA ALA A 143 -16.55 12.33 -3.20
C ALA A 143 -17.24 13.40 -2.35
N ARG A 144 -17.37 13.12 -1.05
CA ARG A 144 -17.96 14.03 -0.08
C ARG A 144 -16.85 14.73 0.70
N PHE A 145 -16.71 16.03 0.45
CA PHE A 145 -15.71 16.89 1.11
C PHE A 145 -16.33 17.82 2.16
N GLY A 146 -17.60 17.64 2.47
CA GLY A 146 -18.32 18.46 3.47
C GLY A 146 -18.40 19.93 3.05
N THR A 147 -17.82 20.83 3.83
CA THR A 147 -17.80 22.28 3.56
C THR A 147 -16.62 22.71 2.68
N VAL A 148 -15.69 21.81 2.38
CA VAL A 148 -14.48 22.11 1.65
C VAL A 148 -14.74 22.18 0.15
N ASN A 149 -14.15 23.17 -0.52
CA ASN A 149 -14.13 23.24 -1.99
C ASN A 149 -12.88 22.54 -2.52
N PRO A 150 -13.00 21.34 -3.13
CA PRO A 150 -11.85 20.56 -3.58
C PRO A 150 -11.01 21.25 -4.67
N ASN A 151 -11.57 22.22 -5.39
CA ASN A 151 -10.81 22.97 -6.39
C ASN A 151 -9.84 24.01 -5.79
N LYS A 152 -9.94 24.26 -4.48
CA LYS A 152 -9.03 25.15 -3.73
C LYS A 152 -8.02 24.38 -2.89
N GLU A 153 -8.12 23.07 -2.88
CA GLU A 153 -7.34 22.16 -2.07
C GLU A 153 -6.58 21.16 -2.95
N THR A 154 -5.75 20.35 -2.34
CA THR A 154 -5.09 19.23 -3.03
C THR A 154 -5.93 17.97 -2.87
N VAL A 155 -6.55 17.53 -3.97
CA VAL A 155 -7.24 16.24 -4.03
C VAL A 155 -6.45 15.29 -4.91
N GLU A 156 -6.13 14.13 -4.38
CA GLU A 156 -5.33 13.10 -5.04
C GLU A 156 -6.08 11.77 -5.08
N ILE A 157 -5.79 10.96 -6.07
CA ILE A 157 -6.32 9.59 -6.18
C ILE A 157 -5.17 8.61 -6.38
N SER A 158 -5.27 7.43 -5.79
CA SER A 158 -4.30 6.36 -6.06
C SER A 158 -4.38 5.92 -7.52
N VAL A 159 -3.21 5.71 -8.14
CA VAL A 159 -3.09 5.32 -9.56
C VAL A 159 -2.15 4.12 -9.72
N ARG A 160 -1.14 3.99 -8.84
CA ARG A 160 -0.10 2.97 -8.96
C ARG A 160 -0.20 1.94 -7.85
N PRO A 161 0.03 0.65 -8.13
CA PRO A 161 -0.06 -0.42 -7.12
C PRO A 161 1.05 -0.38 -6.08
N THR A 162 2.13 0.33 -6.35
CA THR A 162 3.32 0.42 -5.49
C THR A 162 4.13 1.68 -5.82
N CYS A 163 5.10 2.03 -4.97
CA CYS A 163 6.03 3.13 -5.23
C CYS A 163 7.45 2.64 -5.52
N PHE A 164 7.90 1.58 -4.85
CA PHE A 164 9.23 1.02 -5.05
C PHE A 164 9.17 -0.51 -4.97
N TYR A 165 9.20 -1.16 -6.12
CA TYR A 165 9.06 -2.62 -6.24
C TYR A 165 9.77 -3.13 -7.48
N PRO A 166 10.70 -4.09 -7.36
CA PRO A 166 11.31 -4.75 -8.50
C PRO A 166 10.38 -5.83 -9.05
N THR A 167 10.09 -5.79 -10.34
CA THR A 167 9.33 -6.86 -11.02
C THR A 167 10.15 -8.12 -11.25
N ARG A 168 11.48 -8.03 -11.08
CA ARG A 168 12.42 -9.16 -11.20
C ARG A 168 12.85 -9.62 -9.82
N GLU A 169 12.95 -10.92 -9.67
CA GLU A 169 13.54 -11.57 -8.52
C GLU A 169 15.07 -11.46 -8.51
N GLY A 170 15.69 -11.69 -7.36
CA GLY A 170 17.14 -11.77 -7.23
C GLY A 170 17.88 -10.43 -7.36
N LEU A 171 17.20 -9.29 -7.30
CA LEU A 171 17.83 -7.97 -7.23
C LEU A 171 18.27 -7.68 -5.79
N ASN A 172 19.36 -8.31 -5.40
CA ASN A 172 19.85 -8.34 -4.03
C ASN A 172 20.58 -7.04 -3.65
N TYR A 173 20.86 -6.86 -2.35
CA TYR A 173 21.73 -5.82 -1.80
C TYR A 173 21.38 -4.40 -2.24
N ILE A 174 20.10 -4.04 -2.20
CA ILE A 174 19.63 -2.67 -2.41
C ILE A 174 19.46 -1.99 -1.04
N THR A 175 19.90 -0.74 -0.95
CA THR A 175 19.55 0.14 0.18
C THR A 175 18.60 1.21 -0.29
N PHE A 176 17.46 1.34 0.40
CA PHE A 176 16.43 2.37 0.18
C PHE A 176 16.31 3.25 1.42
N ARG A 177 16.70 4.54 1.29
CA ARG A 177 16.88 5.42 2.45
C ARG A 177 16.38 6.84 2.26
N GLY A 178 15.67 7.34 3.26
CA GLY A 178 15.39 8.77 3.45
C GLY A 178 14.22 9.32 2.64
N PHE A 179 13.44 8.45 2.00
CA PHE A 179 12.28 8.86 1.20
C PHE A 179 11.02 9.07 2.04
N HIS A 180 10.15 9.96 1.58
CA HIS A 180 8.75 9.94 1.89
C HIS A 180 8.04 9.13 0.82
N VAL A 181 7.20 8.17 1.22
CA VAL A 181 6.47 7.29 0.30
C VAL A 181 5.00 7.28 0.68
N SER A 182 4.11 7.50 -0.27
CA SER A 182 2.69 7.62 0.07
C SER A 182 1.72 7.27 -1.06
N GLN A 183 0.49 6.94 -0.66
CA GLN A 183 -0.72 6.94 -1.50
C GLN A 183 -0.71 5.92 -2.66
N ALA A 184 -0.08 4.75 -2.47
CA ALA A 184 -0.18 3.68 -3.45
C ALA A 184 -1.43 2.81 -3.24
N ALA A 185 -1.95 2.29 -4.35
CA ALA A 185 -3.09 1.38 -4.43
C ALA A 185 -2.64 -0.06 -4.20
N THR A 186 -2.07 -0.33 -3.02
CA THR A 186 -1.53 -1.65 -2.71
C THR A 186 -2.63 -2.68 -2.52
N GLN A 187 -2.44 -3.87 -3.08
CA GLN A 187 -3.34 -5.00 -2.88
C GLN A 187 -3.18 -5.58 -1.47
N TRP A 188 -4.17 -6.33 -1.03
CA TRP A 188 -4.12 -7.09 0.21
C TRP A 188 -3.00 -8.14 0.15
N ALA A 189 -2.16 -8.19 1.18
CA ALA A 189 -1.06 -9.14 1.28
C ALA A 189 -1.48 -10.36 2.12
N ALA A 190 -2.13 -11.31 1.50
CA ALA A 190 -2.47 -12.57 2.13
C ALA A 190 -1.20 -13.40 2.45
N PRO A 191 -1.23 -14.32 3.45
CA PRO A 191 -0.02 -14.93 4.02
C PRO A 191 0.93 -15.61 3.03
N THR A 192 0.41 -16.32 2.03
CA THR A 192 1.26 -17.03 1.07
C THR A 192 1.16 -16.48 -0.36
N ALA A 193 0.41 -15.41 -0.55
CA ALA A 193 0.31 -14.71 -1.82
C ALA A 193 1.56 -13.89 -2.13
N GLU A 194 1.69 -13.45 -3.36
CA GLU A 194 2.61 -12.37 -3.70
C GLU A 194 2.26 -11.13 -2.87
N GLN A 195 3.24 -10.57 -2.14
CA GLN A 195 3.01 -9.46 -1.24
C GLN A 195 3.67 -8.20 -1.79
N VAL A 196 2.85 -7.26 -2.26
CA VAL A 196 3.31 -6.00 -2.83
C VAL A 196 2.81 -4.84 -1.96
N GLY A 197 3.73 -4.21 -1.23
CA GLY A 197 3.48 -2.99 -0.45
C GLY A 197 3.90 -1.74 -1.20
N MET A 198 3.89 -0.60 -0.52
CA MET A 198 4.43 0.63 -1.10
C MET A 198 5.93 0.54 -1.37
N VAL A 199 6.66 -0.16 -0.50
CA VAL A 199 8.08 -0.54 -0.68
C VAL A 199 8.18 -2.04 -0.47
N SER A 200 8.71 -2.76 -1.45
CA SER A 200 8.75 -4.23 -1.38
C SER A 200 10.05 -4.79 -1.92
N THR A 201 10.51 -5.85 -1.27
CA THR A 201 11.76 -6.52 -1.65
C THR A 201 11.56 -7.58 -2.71
N HIS A 202 10.32 -8.03 -2.95
CA HIS A 202 10.01 -9.18 -3.79
C HIS A 202 10.78 -10.44 -3.30
N TRP A 203 11.26 -11.30 -4.18
CA TRP A 203 12.08 -12.47 -3.86
C TRP A 203 13.57 -12.13 -4.03
N CYS A 204 14.08 -11.37 -3.07
CA CYS A 204 15.44 -10.83 -3.08
C CYS A 204 16.11 -11.08 -1.73
N LYS A 205 17.41 -10.76 -1.65
CA LYS A 205 18.23 -10.92 -0.45
C LYS A 205 18.88 -9.62 -0.03
N GLY A 206 19.02 -9.45 1.28
CA GLY A 206 19.93 -8.50 1.89
C GLY A 206 19.61 -7.02 1.62
N TRP A 207 18.33 -6.65 1.49
CA TRP A 207 17.96 -5.24 1.38
C TRP A 207 18.09 -4.52 2.73
N ILE A 208 18.37 -3.22 2.67
CA ILE A 208 18.27 -2.29 3.80
C ILE A 208 17.21 -1.25 3.47
N ILE A 209 16.16 -1.16 4.30
CA ILE A 209 15.09 -0.17 4.19
C ILE A 209 15.11 0.65 5.47
N GLU A 210 15.58 1.91 5.39
CA GLU A 210 15.85 2.68 6.59
C GLU A 210 15.59 4.17 6.45
N ASP A 211 15.29 4.82 7.58
CA ASP A 211 15.13 6.28 7.70
C ASP A 211 14.04 6.85 6.78
N ASN A 212 13.03 6.07 6.39
CA ASN A 212 11.94 6.50 5.51
C ASN A 212 10.70 6.92 6.31
N VAL A 213 9.86 7.74 5.69
CA VAL A 213 8.49 8.01 6.15
C VAL A 213 7.53 7.41 5.14
N ILE A 214 6.74 6.43 5.56
CA ILE A 214 5.82 5.66 4.71
C ILE A 214 4.42 5.79 5.25
N LYS A 215 3.47 6.30 4.47
CA LYS A 215 2.11 6.56 4.96
C LYS A 215 1.04 6.48 3.87
N ASN A 216 -0.21 6.37 4.31
CA ASN A 216 -1.35 6.35 3.40
C ASN A 216 -1.27 5.22 2.36
N SER A 217 -1.05 3.99 2.80
CA SER A 217 -1.16 2.82 1.94
C SER A 217 -2.57 2.24 1.97
N ARG A 218 -3.07 1.83 0.82
CA ARG A 218 -4.37 1.15 0.79
C ARG A 218 -4.36 -0.14 1.58
N SER A 219 -3.24 -0.85 1.61
CA SER A 219 -3.06 -2.04 2.43
C SER A 219 -1.73 -1.99 3.18
N ASN A 220 -0.60 -2.18 2.51
CA ASN A 220 0.67 -2.44 3.18
C ASN A 220 1.70 -1.34 2.99
N GLY A 221 2.44 -1.00 4.04
CA GLY A 221 3.57 -0.07 3.98
C GLY A 221 4.79 -0.73 3.34
N ILE A 222 5.47 -1.59 4.07
CA ILE A 222 6.63 -2.37 3.61
C ILE A 222 6.25 -3.85 3.54
N THR A 223 6.64 -4.53 2.45
CA THR A 223 6.51 -5.97 2.38
C THR A 223 7.86 -6.62 2.08
N LEU A 224 8.17 -7.67 2.84
CA LEU A 224 9.35 -8.51 2.66
C LEU A 224 8.95 -9.83 1.97
N GLY A 225 8.09 -9.71 1.03
CA GLY A 225 7.16 -10.65 0.50
C GLY A 225 7.67 -11.93 -0.12
N LYS A 226 6.78 -12.51 -0.87
CA LYS A 226 6.93 -13.75 -1.63
C LYS A 226 6.81 -13.43 -3.12
N GLU A 227 7.46 -14.21 -3.95
CA GLU A 227 7.25 -14.20 -5.39
C GLU A 227 5.94 -14.92 -5.77
N ARG A 228 5.53 -14.77 -7.01
CA ARG A 228 4.28 -15.33 -7.50
C ARG A 228 4.41 -16.78 -8.01
N GLY A 229 5.57 -17.13 -8.55
CA GLY A 229 5.75 -18.37 -9.32
C GLY A 229 5.69 -19.64 -8.51
N SER A 230 5.98 -19.62 -7.20
CA SER A 230 5.91 -20.79 -6.33
C SER A 230 4.48 -21.14 -5.85
N GLY A 231 3.50 -20.45 -6.33
CA GLY A 231 2.10 -20.68 -5.99
C GLY A 231 1.49 -19.44 -5.35
N HIS A 232 0.45 -18.98 -5.96
CA HIS A 232 -0.34 -17.84 -5.58
C HIS A 232 -1.80 -18.20 -5.85
N ASN A 233 -2.21 -19.36 -5.33
CA ASN A 233 -3.50 -19.96 -5.60
C ASN A 233 -3.86 -19.98 -7.10
N LEU A 234 -2.91 -20.34 -7.96
CA LEU A 234 -3.10 -20.32 -9.42
C LEU A 234 -4.27 -21.20 -9.87
N ASP A 235 -4.49 -22.29 -9.14
CA ASP A 235 -5.58 -23.22 -9.39
C ASP A 235 -6.87 -22.88 -8.62
N CYS A 236 -6.81 -21.87 -7.75
CA CYS A 236 -7.97 -21.43 -6.98
C CYS A 236 -8.76 -20.37 -7.75
N THR A 237 -10.01 -20.69 -8.07
CA THR A 237 -10.92 -19.74 -8.75
C THR A 237 -11.54 -18.73 -7.79
N ASP A 238 -11.53 -19.00 -6.49
CA ASP A 238 -12.03 -18.09 -5.47
C ASP A 238 -10.90 -17.22 -4.91
N LYS A 239 -10.76 -16.02 -5.42
CA LYS A 239 -9.75 -15.05 -4.99
C LYS A 239 -9.81 -14.70 -3.50
N ARG A 240 -10.95 -14.90 -2.83
CA ARG A 240 -11.09 -14.68 -1.40
C ARG A 240 -10.25 -15.65 -0.56
N LEU A 241 -9.88 -16.79 -1.13
CA LEU A 241 -9.02 -17.79 -0.50
C LEU A 241 -7.55 -17.65 -0.92
N ASP A 242 -7.21 -16.61 -1.68
CA ASP A 242 -5.85 -16.40 -2.12
C ASP A 242 -4.92 -16.19 -0.92
N GLY A 243 -3.86 -16.98 -0.87
CA GLY A 243 -2.79 -16.88 0.12
C GLY A 243 -2.77 -17.96 1.20
N THR A 244 -3.85 -18.72 1.46
CA THR A 244 -3.86 -19.71 2.55
C THR A 244 -4.40 -21.06 2.14
N HIS A 245 -5.27 -21.13 1.18
CA HIS A 245 -5.98 -22.37 0.80
C HIS A 245 -5.04 -23.54 0.49
N HIS A 246 -3.91 -23.32 -0.17
CA HIS A 246 -2.90 -24.31 -0.51
C HIS A 246 -1.57 -24.09 0.24
N TYR A 247 -1.62 -23.70 1.50
CA TYR A 247 -0.47 -23.26 2.27
C TYR A 247 0.70 -24.26 2.26
N ILE A 248 0.42 -25.55 2.48
CA ILE A 248 1.46 -26.60 2.52
C ILE A 248 2.12 -26.76 1.15
N GLU A 249 1.32 -26.76 0.07
CA GLU A 249 1.83 -26.86 -1.29
C GLU A 249 2.76 -25.68 -1.61
N VAL A 250 2.33 -24.49 -1.26
CA VAL A 250 3.15 -23.26 -1.43
C VAL A 250 4.48 -23.37 -0.69
N ILE A 251 4.50 -23.90 0.54
CA ILE A 251 5.76 -24.12 1.27
C ILE A 251 6.69 -25.06 0.50
N PHE A 252 6.20 -26.19 -0.02
CA PHE A 252 7.03 -27.11 -0.82
C PHE A 252 7.53 -26.44 -2.11
N ASN A 253 6.71 -25.63 -2.74
CA ASN A 253 7.07 -24.95 -3.96
C ASN A 253 8.15 -23.89 -3.73
N VAL A 254 8.06 -23.09 -2.65
CA VAL A 254 9.11 -22.10 -2.32
C VAL A 254 10.42 -22.77 -1.92
N LEU A 255 10.39 -23.93 -1.28
CA LEU A 255 11.60 -24.71 -1.02
C LEU A 255 12.31 -25.12 -2.32
N ARG A 256 11.55 -25.53 -3.35
CA ARG A 256 12.07 -25.83 -4.68
C ARG A 256 12.53 -24.56 -5.41
N HIS A 257 11.89 -23.43 -5.17
CA HIS A 257 12.23 -22.13 -5.76
C HIS A 257 13.51 -21.51 -5.13
N GLY A 258 14.03 -22.11 -4.06
CA GLY A 258 15.26 -21.69 -3.43
C GLY A 258 15.06 -20.86 -2.16
N TRP A 259 14.12 -21.28 -1.31
CA TRP A 259 13.96 -20.65 0.00
C TRP A 259 15.07 -21.08 0.96
N ASN A 260 16.17 -20.37 0.90
CA ASN A 260 17.35 -20.55 1.74
C ASN A 260 18.07 -19.22 1.99
N LYS A 261 18.96 -19.18 2.97
CA LYS A 261 19.65 -17.97 3.40
C LYS A 261 20.59 -17.37 2.35
N GLU A 262 21.02 -18.17 1.41
CA GLU A 262 21.92 -17.76 0.31
C GLU A 262 21.20 -16.97 -0.76
N GLN A 263 19.88 -17.20 -0.92
CA GLN A 263 19.11 -16.66 -2.04
C GLN A 263 18.08 -15.60 -1.63
N VAL A 264 17.47 -15.67 -0.42
CA VAL A 264 16.35 -14.82 -0.05
C VAL A 264 16.42 -14.34 1.39
N GLY A 265 15.76 -13.23 1.69
CA GLY A 265 15.64 -12.70 3.05
C GLY A 265 16.88 -11.96 3.53
N SER A 266 17.19 -12.07 4.82
CA SER A 266 18.29 -11.35 5.48
C SER A 266 18.23 -9.83 5.26
N HIS A 267 17.02 -9.28 5.27
CA HIS A 267 16.78 -7.84 5.14
C HIS A 267 16.98 -7.13 6.48
N ILE A 268 17.30 -5.85 6.41
CA ILE A 268 17.31 -4.95 7.57
C ILE A 268 16.25 -3.86 7.32
N VAL A 269 15.24 -3.79 8.19
CA VAL A 269 14.20 -2.77 8.15
C VAL A 269 14.26 -1.98 9.44
N ARG A 270 14.75 -0.73 9.38
CA ARG A 270 15.01 0.02 10.60
C ARG A 270 14.75 1.52 10.50
N ASN A 271 14.42 2.13 11.64
CA ASN A 271 14.29 3.57 11.81
C ASN A 271 13.27 4.22 10.84
N ASN A 272 12.29 3.47 10.36
CA ASN A 272 11.24 4.02 9.53
C ASN A 272 10.08 4.52 10.39
N ILE A 273 9.40 5.56 9.92
CA ILE A 273 8.12 6.02 10.46
C ILE A 273 7.05 5.53 9.49
N ILE A 274 6.14 4.67 9.95
CA ILE A 274 5.12 4.04 9.12
C ILE A 274 3.75 4.28 9.72
N SER A 275 2.82 4.85 8.96
CA SER A 275 1.48 5.14 9.46
C SER A 275 0.40 5.05 8.38
N ASP A 276 -0.85 5.02 8.85
CA ASP A 276 -2.02 5.13 8.01
C ASP A 276 -2.01 4.09 6.87
N CYS A 277 -1.65 2.85 7.21
CA CYS A 277 -1.71 1.69 6.34
C CYS A 277 -2.92 0.82 6.74
N GLU A 278 -3.75 0.45 5.77
CA GLU A 278 -5.05 -0.15 6.06
C GLU A 278 -5.01 -1.67 6.28
N GLN A 279 -3.85 -2.31 6.13
CA GLN A 279 -3.62 -3.70 6.54
C GLN A 279 -2.45 -3.80 7.50
N THR A 280 -1.23 -3.49 7.09
CA THR A 280 -0.04 -3.63 7.94
C THR A 280 0.96 -2.50 7.69
N GLY A 281 1.74 -2.15 8.72
CA GLY A 281 2.92 -1.30 8.55
C GLY A 281 4.04 -2.05 7.84
N ILE A 282 4.38 -3.23 8.35
CA ILE A 282 5.39 -4.14 7.78
C ILE A 282 4.80 -5.54 7.76
N CYS A 283 4.83 -6.20 6.63
CA CYS A 283 4.55 -7.63 6.57
C CYS A 283 5.61 -8.37 5.77
N GLY A 284 5.67 -9.65 6.00
CA GLY A 284 6.54 -10.55 5.25
C GLY A 284 6.07 -11.98 5.46
N SER A 285 6.16 -12.74 4.40
CA SER A 285 6.05 -14.18 4.44
C SER A 285 7.45 -14.76 4.23
N MET A 286 7.58 -15.80 3.48
CA MET A 286 8.83 -16.54 3.27
C MET A 286 10.01 -15.68 2.81
N GLY A 287 9.75 -14.61 2.05
CA GLY A 287 10.77 -13.65 1.63
C GLY A 287 11.38 -12.82 2.76
N GLY A 288 10.69 -12.71 3.91
CA GLY A 288 11.19 -12.04 5.11
C GLY A 288 12.12 -12.90 6.00
N ALA A 289 12.44 -14.12 5.60
CA ALA A 289 13.26 -15.03 6.40
C ALA A 289 14.63 -14.42 6.75
N PHE A 290 15.13 -14.71 7.94
CA PHE A 290 16.44 -14.24 8.43
C PHE A 290 16.62 -12.72 8.52
N SER A 291 15.53 -11.95 8.47
CA SER A 291 15.58 -10.48 8.47
C SER A 291 15.59 -9.90 9.89
N GLU A 292 16.09 -8.69 10.03
CA GLU A 292 16.11 -7.91 11.26
C GLU A 292 15.20 -6.69 11.10
N ILE A 293 14.24 -6.53 12.04
CA ILE A 293 13.29 -5.42 12.04
C ILE A 293 13.38 -4.73 13.39
N TYR A 294 13.85 -3.48 13.43
CA TYR A 294 14.03 -2.75 14.68
C TYR A 294 14.02 -1.23 14.52
N GLY A 295 13.73 -0.52 15.61
CA GLY A 295 13.74 0.94 15.65
C GLY A 295 12.70 1.62 14.77
N ASN A 296 11.70 0.89 14.27
CA ASN A 296 10.63 1.46 13.47
C ASN A 296 9.53 2.01 14.38
N HIS A 297 8.96 3.17 14.01
CA HIS A 297 7.78 3.73 14.66
C HIS A 297 6.56 3.47 13.78
N ILE A 298 5.68 2.56 14.21
CA ILE A 298 4.49 2.13 13.46
C ILE A 298 3.25 2.53 14.25
N TYR A 299 2.33 3.28 13.63
CA TYR A 299 1.11 3.74 14.29
C TYR A 299 -0.02 3.97 13.28
N ASN A 300 -1.25 4.12 13.76
CA ASN A 300 -2.45 4.29 12.93
C ASN A 300 -2.59 3.21 11.86
N ILE A 301 -2.35 1.96 12.24
CA ILE A 301 -2.61 0.82 11.36
C ILE A 301 -4.04 0.34 11.60
N LEU A 302 -4.78 -0.01 10.54
CA LEU A 302 -6.17 -0.47 10.63
C LEU A 302 -7.15 0.56 11.24
N CYS A 303 -6.81 1.83 11.25
CA CYS A 303 -7.61 2.83 11.97
C CYS A 303 -8.84 3.31 11.23
N LYS A 304 -8.89 3.09 9.92
CA LYS A 304 -9.85 3.70 9.01
C LYS A 304 -10.68 2.66 8.28
N GLN A 305 -10.84 1.50 8.86
CA GLN A 305 -11.29 0.37 8.11
C GLN A 305 -12.74 0.06 8.19
N GLN A 306 -13.23 -0.25 7.03
CA GLN A 306 -14.48 -0.96 6.80
C GLN A 306 -14.24 -2.48 6.59
N PHE A 307 -13.00 -2.91 6.64
CA PHE A 307 -12.55 -4.30 6.52
C PHE A 307 -11.37 -4.54 7.48
N GLY A 308 -11.07 -5.78 7.81
CA GLY A 308 -10.11 -6.12 8.84
C GLY A 308 -8.94 -6.99 8.37
N GLY A 309 -7.92 -7.06 9.20
CA GLY A 309 -6.71 -7.86 8.99
C GLY A 309 -5.80 -7.82 10.21
N ALA A 310 -4.52 -8.10 10.05
CA ALA A 310 -3.55 -8.09 11.14
C ALA A 310 -2.72 -6.80 11.15
N GLU A 311 -2.53 -6.20 12.33
CA GLU A 311 -1.77 -4.95 12.49
C GLU A 311 -0.30 -5.05 12.10
N MET A 312 0.32 -6.19 12.40
CA MET A 312 1.66 -6.54 11.99
C MET A 312 1.73 -8.04 11.80
N ALA A 313 2.04 -8.48 10.59
CA ALA A 313 2.22 -9.88 10.32
C ALA A 313 3.59 -10.12 9.68
N VAL A 314 4.53 -10.58 10.49
CA VAL A 314 5.73 -11.23 9.98
C VAL A 314 5.61 -12.70 10.38
N SER A 315 5.12 -13.52 9.46
CA SER A 315 4.83 -14.93 9.67
C SER A 315 6.00 -15.78 9.21
N TYR A 316 6.38 -16.76 10.06
CA TYR A 316 7.35 -17.82 9.81
C TYR A 316 8.80 -17.38 9.57
N THR A 317 9.43 -16.84 10.61
CA THR A 317 10.90 -16.75 10.62
C THR A 317 11.43 -16.60 12.04
N HIS A 318 12.68 -16.98 12.26
CA HIS A 318 13.44 -16.61 13.43
C HIS A 318 13.74 -15.12 13.39
N LEU A 319 12.75 -14.29 13.72
CA LEU A 319 12.91 -12.86 13.88
C LEU A 319 13.51 -12.56 15.24
N ARG A 320 14.62 -11.85 15.27
CA ARG A 320 15.01 -11.10 16.45
C ARG A 320 14.25 -9.77 16.42
N ALA A 321 13.07 -9.74 17.01
CA ALA A 321 12.37 -8.50 17.29
C ALA A 321 13.03 -7.85 18.50
N HIS A 322 13.80 -6.79 18.30
CA HIS A 322 14.18 -5.86 19.34
C HIS A 322 13.22 -4.67 19.29
N GLU A 323 12.33 -4.63 20.28
CA GLU A 323 11.41 -3.56 20.63
C GLU A 323 10.96 -2.63 19.48
N THR A 324 9.79 -2.93 18.95
CA THR A 324 8.95 -1.95 18.26
C THR A 324 8.00 -1.38 19.30
N SER A 325 8.06 -0.09 19.62
CA SER A 325 7.06 0.54 20.45
C SER A 325 5.77 0.68 19.65
N ALA A 326 4.83 -0.23 19.89
CA ALA A 326 3.45 -0.05 19.48
C ALA A 326 2.77 0.79 20.56
N HIS A 327 2.39 2.00 20.26
CA HIS A 327 1.45 2.75 21.07
C HIS A 327 0.04 2.38 20.63
N LEU A 328 -0.67 1.68 21.53
CA LEU A 328 -2.11 1.46 21.47
C LEU A 328 -2.88 2.78 21.61
#